data_fae0c9f260129d655da12533439dac4c
#
_entry.id   fae0c9f260129d655da12533439dac4c
#
_cell.length_a   1.000
_cell.length_b   1.000
_cell.length_c   1.000
_cell.angle_alpha   90.00
_cell.angle_beta   90.00
_cell.angle_gamma   90.00
#
_symmetry.space_group_name_H-M   'P 1'
#
loop_
_entity.id
_entity.type
_entity.pdbx_description
1 polymer ?
#
loop_
_entity_poly.entity_id
_entity_poly.type
_entity_poly.pdbx_seq_one_letter_code
_entity_poly.pdbx_strand_id
1 'polypeptide(L)'
;MRAFFPYRGAALALLLLALLAPVGNAACAQTSPSATTARSEATRFGEGAGAYGQLLSRLGALITDAQYTRRLGGRERRINVPWIRDEVHVLKGAKYFTPSVRDVVELFLARQTEEGLFYDYVFPVERRLSSRLNFFDPRYWQVYPGEETQMHRLPVEADVEYLMVKGAHHVWQATGDTTLVEKWLPSLEAGLHYTTGDPLRWSNEHQLVKRAYTIDTWDFRQVSLDGETLVRPTAWTERFGDPSRAFMDIGPQTPMGIFHGDNSGLYQAERLVATMHRALGHDAMARSWNHKAAALRARANERLWAGDYYQQFVPIDPLPPYYNDGFTEAMSLSNTYNINRGLPTQDMAADIIQTYRSLESDSVFAPWYTLYPAVQPHFAGYEPGTYVNGGLTTIVAGELAKAAFQHGFEEYGAQTLRRAWDLMQRHDGKLPVMLRPDGSADSGAPDNWGQAALVSALVEGLAGVVDRATLFRHAEVSPRWTAAGIDEVRNVRVAYGPSNVHVAYDFRHDAASETITLALRGDAERYDVRLLLPESAGDDAEATVNGHATDARVEQVRPGSRYLVVEDVPGGQQTVRARY
;
A
#
# COMPACT_ATOMS: atom_id res chain seq x y z
N MET A 1 47.13 -25.39 14.97
CA MET A 1 46.37 -24.45 15.81
C MET A 1 45.73 -23.46 14.84
N ARG A 2 44.48 -23.67 14.48
CA ARG A 2 43.69 -22.75 13.65
C ARG A 2 42.64 -22.12 14.54
N ALA A 3 42.70 -20.81 14.70
CA ALA A 3 41.69 -20.04 15.42
C ALA A 3 40.51 -19.78 14.50
N PHE A 4 39.34 -20.26 14.90
CA PHE A 4 38.05 -19.93 14.31
C PHE A 4 37.64 -18.53 14.78
N PHE A 5 37.35 -17.64 13.85
CA PHE A 5 36.58 -16.41 14.11
C PHE A 5 35.16 -16.60 13.67
N PRO A 6 34.16 -16.39 14.51
CA PRO A 6 32.78 -16.43 14.10
C PRO A 6 32.37 -15.11 13.39
N TYR A 7 31.87 -15.22 12.19
CA TYR A 7 31.25 -14.11 11.46
C TYR A 7 29.97 -13.67 12.19
N ARG A 8 30.01 -12.48 12.78
CA ARG A 8 28.82 -11.79 13.25
C ARG A 8 28.22 -11.01 12.06
N GLY A 9 27.25 -11.61 11.36
CA GLY A 9 26.54 -11.01 10.22
C GLY A 9 25.39 -10.06 10.58
N ALA A 10 25.35 -9.49 11.80
CA ALA A 10 24.18 -8.74 12.27
C ALA A 10 24.29 -7.20 12.19
N ALA A 11 25.36 -6.64 11.63
CA ALA A 11 25.69 -5.23 11.86
C ALA A 11 25.32 -4.24 10.74
N LEU A 12 24.82 -4.67 9.56
CA LEU A 12 24.73 -3.79 8.40
C LEU A 12 23.32 -3.20 8.14
N ALA A 13 22.25 -3.86 8.57
CA ALA A 13 20.88 -3.32 8.47
C ALA A 13 20.62 -2.19 9.49
N LEU A 14 21.33 -2.21 10.63
CA LEU A 14 21.20 -1.22 11.72
C LEU A 14 21.79 0.17 11.41
N LEU A 15 22.64 0.33 10.38
CA LEU A 15 23.33 1.60 10.12
C LEU A 15 22.54 2.62 9.30
N LEU A 16 21.48 2.23 8.61
CA LEU A 16 20.57 3.18 7.93
C LEU A 16 19.54 3.77 8.90
N LEU A 17 19.19 3.08 9.98
CA LEU A 17 18.18 3.47 10.97
C LEU A 17 18.74 4.13 12.24
N ALA A 18 19.98 3.87 12.62
CA ALA A 18 20.58 4.38 13.86
C ALA A 18 20.88 5.90 13.89
N LEU A 19 20.54 6.64 12.81
CA LEU A 19 20.76 8.10 12.72
C LEU A 19 19.47 8.92 13.02
N LEU A 20 18.42 8.29 13.54
CA LEU A 20 17.17 8.96 13.95
C LEU A 20 17.06 9.20 15.47
N ALA A 21 18.17 9.37 16.17
CA ALA A 21 18.12 9.79 17.58
C ALA A 21 17.53 11.22 17.69
N PRO A 22 16.53 11.47 18.54
CA PRO A 22 15.96 12.79 18.69
C PRO A 22 16.92 13.74 19.41
N VAL A 23 17.20 14.87 18.78
CA VAL A 23 17.82 16.02 19.47
C VAL A 23 16.73 16.65 20.32
N GLY A 24 17.00 16.77 21.63
CA GLY A 24 16.06 17.29 22.62
C GLY A 24 15.48 18.66 22.26
N ASN A 25 14.19 18.79 22.37
CA ASN A 25 13.43 20.03 22.22
C ASN A 25 13.54 20.89 23.48
N ALA A 26 14.08 22.10 23.31
CA ALA A 26 13.79 23.20 24.21
C ALA A 26 12.40 23.76 23.86
N ALA A 27 11.48 23.68 24.79
CA ALA A 27 10.09 24.11 24.62
C ALA A 27 9.99 25.64 24.54
N CYS A 28 9.41 26.14 23.46
CA CYS A 28 8.79 27.46 23.42
C CYS A 28 7.27 27.23 23.35
N ALA A 29 6.58 27.56 24.44
CA ALA A 29 5.15 27.39 24.57
C ALA A 29 4.42 28.42 23.70
N GLN A 30 3.82 27.99 22.60
CA GLN A 30 2.72 28.70 21.93
C GLN A 30 1.43 27.92 22.19
N THR A 31 0.46 28.59 22.80
CA THR A 31 -0.88 28.09 23.12
C THR A 31 -1.65 27.80 21.82
N SER A 32 -1.76 26.52 21.48
CA SER A 32 -2.62 26.02 20.41
C SER A 32 -4.08 25.88 20.91
N PRO A 33 -5.10 26.08 20.05
CA PRO A 33 -6.50 25.90 20.44
C PRO A 33 -6.76 24.45 20.88
N SER A 34 -7.68 24.31 21.82
CA SER A 34 -7.95 23.13 22.65
C SER A 34 -7.95 21.80 21.87
N ALA A 35 -7.09 20.88 22.30
CA ALA A 35 -6.98 19.51 21.79
C ALA A 35 -8.28 18.67 21.90
N THR A 36 -9.30 19.17 22.58
CA THR A 36 -10.57 18.48 22.82
C THR A 36 -11.54 18.57 21.64
N THR A 37 -11.53 19.67 20.89
CA THR A 37 -12.39 19.85 19.69
C THR A 37 -11.84 19.10 18.47
N ALA A 38 -10.53 19.02 18.30
CA ALA A 38 -9.92 18.30 17.17
C ALA A 38 -10.10 16.77 17.24
N ARG A 39 -10.25 16.20 18.46
CA ARG A 39 -10.51 14.75 18.63
C ARG A 39 -11.92 14.32 18.24
N SER A 40 -12.91 15.22 18.20
CA SER A 40 -14.29 14.88 17.83
C SER A 40 -14.48 14.70 16.32
N GLU A 41 -13.57 15.23 15.50
CA GLU A 41 -13.70 15.28 14.05
C GLU A 41 -12.89 14.19 13.32
N ALA A 42 -12.00 13.47 14.00
CA ALA A 42 -11.15 12.44 13.40
C ALA A 42 -11.91 11.17 13.00
N THR A 43 -11.32 10.40 12.07
CA THR A 43 -11.77 9.05 11.74
C THR A 43 -11.75 8.15 12.96
N ARG A 44 -12.89 7.49 13.23
CA ARG A 44 -13.06 6.62 14.40
C ARG A 44 -14.19 5.63 14.22
N PHE A 45 -14.12 4.54 14.96
CA PHE A 45 -15.24 3.64 15.19
C PHE A 45 -15.72 3.84 16.64
N GLY A 46 -17.01 4.07 16.83
CA GLY A 46 -17.57 4.38 18.14
C GLY A 46 -17.99 3.16 18.95
N GLU A 47 -19.11 3.28 19.66
CA GLU A 47 -19.60 2.22 20.56
C GLU A 47 -19.91 0.93 19.79
N GLY A 48 -19.57 -0.21 20.38
CA GLY A 48 -19.79 -1.54 19.80
C GLY A 48 -18.62 -2.06 18.95
N ALA A 49 -17.73 -1.21 18.44
CA ALA A 49 -16.63 -1.64 17.55
C ALA A 49 -15.53 -2.46 18.25
N GLY A 50 -15.49 -2.48 19.59
CA GLY A 50 -14.58 -3.33 20.37
C GLY A 50 -13.11 -3.17 20.01
N ALA A 51 -12.43 -4.29 19.82
CA ALA A 51 -11.00 -4.34 19.47
C ALA A 51 -10.66 -3.62 18.16
N TYR A 52 -11.57 -3.60 17.18
CA TYR A 52 -11.35 -2.93 15.89
C TYR A 52 -11.32 -1.41 16.03
N GLY A 53 -12.17 -0.85 16.90
CA GLY A 53 -12.14 0.58 17.23
C GLY A 53 -10.87 0.99 17.98
N GLN A 54 -10.41 0.14 18.90
CA GLN A 54 -9.15 0.34 19.62
C GLN A 54 -7.95 0.23 18.67
N LEU A 55 -7.94 -0.77 17.79
CA LEU A 55 -6.89 -0.93 16.77
C LEU A 55 -6.81 0.30 15.87
N LEU A 56 -7.93 0.76 15.30
CA LEU A 56 -7.97 1.95 14.46
C LEU A 56 -7.42 3.19 15.17
N SER A 57 -7.87 3.43 16.40
CA SER A 57 -7.43 4.56 17.23
C SER A 57 -5.92 4.52 17.47
N ARG A 58 -5.37 3.34 17.79
CA ARG A 58 -3.95 3.18 18.05
C ARG A 58 -3.10 3.33 16.78
N LEU A 59 -3.54 2.76 15.65
CA LEU A 59 -2.89 2.93 14.36
C LEU A 59 -2.86 4.40 13.92
N GLY A 60 -3.98 5.12 14.07
CA GLY A 60 -4.05 6.55 13.79
C GLY A 60 -3.06 7.35 14.63
N ALA A 61 -2.95 7.05 15.92
CA ALA A 61 -1.96 7.67 16.79
C ALA A 61 -0.53 7.36 16.35
N LEU A 62 -0.19 6.11 16.06
CA LEU A 62 1.16 5.72 15.59
C LEU A 62 1.55 6.46 14.30
N ILE A 63 0.64 6.56 13.32
CA ILE A 63 0.88 7.29 12.07
C ILE A 63 1.06 8.79 12.33
N THR A 64 0.23 9.38 13.18
CA THR A 64 0.29 10.82 13.48
C THR A 64 1.53 11.19 14.29
N ASP A 65 1.87 10.37 15.28
CA ASP A 65 3.02 10.59 16.17
C ASP A 65 4.36 10.41 15.43
N ALA A 66 4.38 9.60 14.38
CA ALA A 66 5.57 9.40 13.54
C ALA A 66 5.87 10.57 12.60
N GLN A 67 4.90 11.46 12.36
CA GLN A 67 5.14 12.63 11.53
C GLN A 67 6.11 13.60 12.19
N TYR A 68 7.05 14.12 11.42
CA TYR A 68 7.99 15.13 11.86
C TYR A 68 8.15 16.24 10.83
N THR A 69 8.58 17.42 11.30
CA THR A 69 8.86 18.57 10.43
C THR A 69 10.33 18.58 10.05
N ARG A 70 10.59 18.79 8.76
CA ARG A 70 11.95 18.92 8.22
C ARG A 70 12.01 20.01 7.16
N ARG A 71 13.12 20.76 7.13
CA ARG A 71 13.42 21.70 6.05
C ARG A 71 13.90 20.92 4.83
N LEU A 72 13.10 20.94 3.77
CA LEU A 72 13.34 20.24 2.51
C LEU A 72 12.80 21.09 1.36
N GLY A 73 13.59 21.23 0.28
CA GLY A 73 13.21 22.05 -0.85
C GLY A 73 12.98 23.52 -0.48
N GLY A 74 13.85 24.06 0.40
CA GLY A 74 13.84 25.46 0.82
C GLY A 74 12.76 25.86 1.83
N ARG A 75 11.87 24.94 2.24
CA ARG A 75 10.80 25.21 3.23
C ARG A 75 10.63 24.08 4.22
N GLU A 76 9.97 24.38 5.34
CA GLU A 76 9.53 23.35 6.27
C GLU A 76 8.43 22.49 5.65
N ARG A 77 8.58 21.18 5.79
CA ARG A 77 7.60 20.18 5.33
C ARG A 77 7.33 19.17 6.43
N ARG A 78 6.08 18.76 6.54
CA ARG A 78 5.67 17.69 7.43
C ARG A 78 5.63 16.37 6.66
N ILE A 79 6.41 15.39 7.11
CA ILE A 79 6.61 14.11 6.44
C ILE A 79 6.52 12.94 7.42
N ASN A 80 6.22 11.75 6.94
CA ASN A 80 6.37 10.51 7.71
C ASN A 80 7.77 9.93 7.49
N VAL A 81 8.17 9.80 6.23
CA VAL A 81 9.48 9.25 5.84
C VAL A 81 10.06 10.02 4.65
N PRO A 82 11.40 10.02 4.48
CA PRO A 82 12.05 10.73 3.37
C PRO A 82 12.02 9.97 2.04
N TRP A 83 11.47 8.74 2.01
CA TRP A 83 11.35 7.88 0.84
C TRP A 83 9.95 7.99 0.26
N ILE A 84 9.85 8.26 -1.05
CA ILE A 84 8.54 8.44 -1.68
C ILE A 84 7.71 7.16 -1.72
N ARG A 85 8.36 5.98 -1.85
CA ARG A 85 7.66 4.70 -1.78
C ARG A 85 6.92 4.55 -0.47
N ASP A 86 7.68 4.67 0.64
CA ASP A 86 7.15 4.52 1.99
C ASP A 86 6.11 5.59 2.29
N GLU A 87 6.39 6.86 1.94
CA GLU A 87 5.45 7.96 2.13
C GLU A 87 4.12 7.73 1.42
N VAL A 88 4.13 7.28 0.15
CA VAL A 88 2.90 7.00 -0.61
C VAL A 88 2.11 5.84 0.01
N HIS A 89 2.80 4.82 0.48
CA HIS A 89 2.14 3.72 1.18
C HIS A 89 1.57 4.15 2.53
N VAL A 90 2.24 5.03 3.25
CA VAL A 90 1.74 5.61 4.51
C VAL A 90 0.55 6.54 4.25
N LEU A 91 0.54 7.32 3.15
CA LEU A 91 -0.58 8.19 2.77
C LEU A 91 -1.91 7.44 2.63
N LYS A 92 -1.89 6.16 2.28
CA LYS A 92 -3.08 5.30 2.22
C LYS A 92 -3.91 5.34 3.50
N GLY A 93 -3.24 5.37 4.66
CA GLY A 93 -3.88 5.48 5.97
C GLY A 93 -3.82 6.89 6.56
N ALA A 94 -2.72 7.60 6.36
CA ALA A 94 -2.48 8.93 6.94
C ALA A 94 -3.52 9.97 6.49
N LYS A 95 -4.04 9.87 5.26
CA LYS A 95 -5.09 10.76 4.73
C LYS A 95 -6.34 10.85 5.60
N TYR A 96 -6.58 9.86 6.47
CA TYR A 96 -7.72 9.83 7.39
C TYR A 96 -7.45 10.50 8.75
N PHE A 97 -6.19 10.89 9.04
CA PHE A 97 -5.81 11.39 10.37
C PHE A 97 -5.02 12.69 10.35
N THR A 98 -4.33 13.00 9.25
CA THR A 98 -3.44 14.16 9.18
C THR A 98 -3.84 15.15 8.10
N PRO A 99 -3.72 16.46 8.36
CA PRO A 99 -3.93 17.50 7.34
C PRO A 99 -2.78 17.58 6.32
N SER A 100 -1.58 17.09 6.66
CA SER A 100 -0.40 17.21 5.82
C SER A 100 -0.23 15.96 4.94
N VAL A 101 -0.82 15.97 3.75
CA VAL A 101 -0.75 14.86 2.78
C VAL A 101 -0.02 15.23 1.49
N ARG A 102 0.24 16.52 1.22
CA ARG A 102 0.73 16.98 -0.08
C ARG A 102 2.22 17.36 -0.10
N ASP A 103 2.80 17.66 1.04
CA ASP A 103 4.12 18.29 1.14
C ASP A 103 5.23 17.51 0.43
N VAL A 104 5.27 16.18 0.61
CA VAL A 104 6.29 15.31 0.01
C VAL A 104 5.99 15.07 -1.46
N VAL A 105 4.74 14.76 -1.81
CA VAL A 105 4.33 14.54 -3.21
C VAL A 105 4.67 15.76 -4.08
N GLU A 106 4.37 16.96 -3.60
CA GLU A 106 4.73 18.21 -4.31
C GLU A 106 6.23 18.38 -4.47
N LEU A 107 7.01 18.02 -3.46
CA LEU A 107 8.46 18.15 -3.54
C LEU A 107 9.04 17.28 -4.65
N PHE A 108 8.61 16.02 -4.72
CA PHE A 108 9.10 15.07 -5.74
C PHE A 108 8.60 15.45 -7.15
N LEU A 109 7.34 15.87 -7.30
CA LEU A 109 6.81 16.37 -8.57
C LEU A 109 7.58 17.60 -9.09
N ALA A 110 7.95 18.52 -8.20
CA ALA A 110 8.70 19.73 -8.57
C ALA A 110 10.18 19.45 -8.93
N ARG A 111 10.65 18.22 -8.77
CA ARG A 111 12.05 17.82 -8.98
C ARG A 111 12.20 16.67 -9.97
N GLN A 112 11.15 16.38 -10.73
CA GLN A 112 11.22 15.43 -11.84
C GLN A 112 12.27 15.85 -12.85
N THR A 113 13.00 14.89 -13.42
CA THR A 113 13.95 15.18 -14.50
C THR A 113 13.21 15.47 -15.82
N GLU A 114 13.90 16.08 -16.78
CA GLU A 114 13.35 16.37 -18.12
C GLU A 114 12.94 15.10 -18.87
N GLU A 115 13.58 13.94 -18.56
CA GLU A 115 13.27 12.63 -19.14
C GLU A 115 12.04 11.98 -18.51
N GLY A 116 11.54 12.52 -17.40
CA GLY A 116 10.36 12.00 -16.69
C GLY A 116 10.69 11.15 -15.47
N LEU A 117 11.96 10.89 -15.15
CA LEU A 117 12.36 10.14 -13.97
C LEU A 117 11.99 10.90 -12.69
N PHE A 118 11.43 10.21 -11.70
CA PHE A 118 11.30 10.69 -10.33
C PHE A 118 12.41 10.15 -9.43
N TYR A 119 12.87 10.98 -8.50
CA TYR A 119 13.71 10.53 -7.40
C TYR A 119 12.89 9.74 -6.38
N ASP A 120 13.55 8.87 -5.61
CA ASP A 120 12.87 8.03 -4.63
C ASP A 120 13.06 8.49 -3.18
N TYR A 121 14.11 9.27 -2.89
CA TYR A 121 14.31 9.80 -1.54
C TYR A 121 14.97 11.17 -1.52
N VAL A 122 14.78 11.88 -0.40
CA VAL A 122 15.21 13.25 -0.21
C VAL A 122 15.86 13.44 1.15
N PHE A 123 17.02 14.18 1.17
CA PHE A 123 17.73 14.50 2.39
C PHE A 123 18.28 15.92 2.39
N PRO A 124 18.52 16.52 3.59
CA PRO A 124 19.32 17.74 3.68
C PRO A 124 20.75 17.51 3.18
N VAL A 125 21.36 18.52 2.54
CA VAL A 125 22.73 18.47 2.01
C VAL A 125 23.76 18.23 3.12
N GLU A 126 23.52 18.77 4.33
CA GLU A 126 24.37 18.60 5.51
C GLU A 126 24.48 17.14 5.96
N ARG A 127 23.46 16.35 5.78
CA ARG A 127 23.57 14.91 5.88
C ARG A 127 24.32 14.44 4.64
N ARG A 128 25.62 14.36 4.74
CA ARG A 128 26.42 13.53 3.86
C ARG A 128 25.94 12.08 4.03
N LEU A 129 24.83 11.77 3.39
CA LEU A 129 24.57 10.39 2.98
C LEU A 129 25.66 9.99 2.03
N SER A 130 26.73 10.70 2.27
CA SER A 130 28.05 10.52 1.78
C SER A 130 28.07 9.67 0.51
N SER A 131 29.04 9.78 -0.22
CA SER A 131 29.68 8.75 -1.08
C SER A 131 29.04 7.36 -1.13
N ARG A 132 28.19 7.02 -0.17
CA ARG A 132 27.55 5.69 -0.05
C ARG A 132 26.38 5.45 -0.98
N LEU A 133 25.65 6.48 -1.42
CA LEU A 133 24.49 6.37 -2.27
C LEU A 133 24.56 7.30 -3.49
N ASN A 134 25.69 7.93 -3.72
CA ASN A 134 25.93 8.69 -4.95
C ASN A 134 26.29 7.71 -6.06
N PHE A 135 25.39 7.53 -6.99
CA PHE A 135 25.64 6.77 -8.20
C PHE A 135 26.48 7.58 -9.17
N PHE A 136 27.21 6.91 -10.07
CA PHE A 136 28.06 7.60 -11.05
C PHE A 136 27.25 8.31 -12.11
N ASP A 137 26.08 7.79 -12.44
CA ASP A 137 25.19 8.42 -13.40
C ASP A 137 24.46 9.59 -12.74
N PRO A 138 24.70 10.83 -13.18
CA PRO A 138 24.07 12.02 -12.63
C PRO A 138 22.56 12.06 -12.80
N ARG A 139 21.96 11.18 -13.62
CA ARG A 139 20.51 11.04 -13.72
C ARG A 139 19.88 10.59 -12.40
N TYR A 140 20.64 9.87 -11.57
CA TYR A 140 20.14 9.25 -10.35
C TYR A 140 20.36 10.09 -9.09
N TRP A 141 20.96 11.27 -9.18
CA TRP A 141 21.09 12.16 -8.04
C TRP A 141 21.24 13.62 -8.43
N GLN A 142 20.72 14.50 -7.59
CA GLN A 142 20.81 15.93 -7.78
C GLN A 142 20.94 16.65 -6.44
N VAL A 143 21.84 17.64 -6.40
CA VAL A 143 21.99 18.55 -5.26
C VAL A 143 21.40 19.89 -5.59
N TYR A 144 20.62 20.44 -4.68
CA TYR A 144 20.02 21.77 -4.74
C TYR A 144 20.59 22.63 -3.61
N PRO A 145 21.78 23.25 -3.79
CA PRO A 145 22.48 23.94 -2.71
C PRO A 145 21.69 25.12 -2.12
N GLY A 146 20.97 25.87 -2.96
CA GLY A 146 20.12 26.99 -2.52
C GLY A 146 18.92 26.57 -1.67
N GLU A 147 18.57 25.29 -1.67
CA GLU A 147 17.49 24.72 -0.89
C GLU A 147 17.97 23.78 0.21
N GLU A 148 19.29 23.65 0.36
CA GLU A 148 19.93 22.74 1.32
C GLU A 148 19.45 21.30 1.19
N THR A 149 19.11 20.85 -0.03
CA THR A 149 18.44 19.58 -0.31
C THR A 149 19.19 18.79 -1.37
N GLN A 150 19.24 17.47 -1.20
CA GLN A 150 19.68 16.51 -2.21
C GLN A 150 18.63 15.44 -2.41
N MET A 151 18.47 15.00 -3.66
CA MET A 151 17.53 13.94 -4.05
C MET A 151 18.27 12.85 -4.81
N HIS A 152 17.84 11.63 -4.63
CA HIS A 152 18.47 10.46 -5.18
C HIS A 152 17.42 9.48 -5.71
N ARG A 153 17.86 8.62 -6.64
CA ARG A 153 17.14 7.47 -7.14
C ARG A 153 18.01 6.22 -6.98
N LEU A 154 17.47 5.16 -6.39
CA LEU A 154 18.07 3.85 -6.49
C LEU A 154 17.79 3.27 -7.88
N PRO A 155 18.81 3.05 -8.71
CA PRO A 155 18.58 2.62 -10.10
C PRO A 155 17.82 1.31 -10.22
N VAL A 156 17.95 0.39 -9.26
CA VAL A 156 17.26 -0.90 -9.25
C VAL A 156 15.74 -0.78 -9.12
N GLU A 157 15.23 0.29 -8.54
CA GLU A 157 13.78 0.46 -8.31
C GLU A 157 13.01 0.75 -9.61
N ALA A 158 11.91 0.04 -9.81
CA ALA A 158 11.04 0.18 -10.96
C ALA A 158 9.64 0.74 -10.63
N ASP A 159 9.39 1.08 -9.37
CA ASP A 159 8.06 1.38 -8.84
C ASP A 159 7.77 2.86 -8.58
N VAL A 160 8.77 3.72 -8.61
CA VAL A 160 8.66 5.12 -8.16
C VAL A 160 7.67 5.92 -9.02
N GLU A 161 7.67 5.75 -10.32
CA GLU A 161 6.84 6.51 -11.25
C GLU A 161 5.34 6.21 -11.03
N TYR A 162 4.97 4.95 -10.90
CA TYR A 162 3.57 4.60 -10.63
C TYR A 162 3.15 4.94 -9.20
N LEU A 163 4.07 4.93 -8.25
CA LEU A 163 3.78 5.38 -6.88
C LEU A 163 3.55 6.89 -6.82
N MET A 164 4.26 7.68 -7.61
CA MET A 164 3.99 9.12 -7.73
C MET A 164 2.56 9.40 -8.18
N VAL A 165 2.05 8.65 -9.16
CA VAL A 165 0.64 8.73 -9.59
C VAL A 165 -0.31 8.41 -8.43
N LYS A 166 -0.02 7.35 -7.69
CA LYS A 166 -0.82 6.93 -6.55
C LYS A 166 -0.80 7.96 -5.42
N GLY A 167 0.38 8.53 -5.12
CA GLY A 167 0.53 9.59 -4.12
C GLY A 167 -0.27 10.84 -4.50
N ALA A 168 -0.17 11.30 -5.74
CA ALA A 168 -0.96 12.41 -6.25
C ALA A 168 -2.48 12.14 -6.17
N HIS A 169 -2.91 10.92 -6.48
CA HIS A 169 -4.31 10.52 -6.35
C HIS A 169 -4.79 10.54 -4.88
N HIS A 170 -4.00 10.07 -3.92
CA HIS A 170 -4.37 10.14 -2.50
C HIS A 170 -4.53 11.58 -2.02
N VAL A 171 -3.64 12.48 -2.46
CA VAL A 171 -3.75 13.92 -2.16
C VAL A 171 -5.04 14.49 -2.77
N TRP A 172 -5.28 14.24 -4.04
CA TRP A 172 -6.47 14.72 -4.73
C TRP A 172 -7.76 14.18 -4.10
N GLN A 173 -7.81 12.89 -3.81
CA GLN A 173 -8.98 12.25 -3.19
C GLN A 173 -9.33 12.91 -1.85
N ALA A 174 -8.31 13.23 -1.03
CA ALA A 174 -8.51 13.80 0.31
C ALA A 174 -8.74 15.32 0.33
N THR A 175 -8.30 16.05 -0.72
CA THR A 175 -8.43 17.51 -0.80
C THR A 175 -9.53 17.98 -1.76
N GLY A 176 -9.87 17.17 -2.76
CA GLY A 176 -10.77 17.53 -3.86
C GLY A 176 -10.24 18.61 -4.79
N ASP A 177 -8.97 19.03 -4.64
CA ASP A 177 -8.37 20.13 -5.38
C ASP A 177 -8.00 19.70 -6.80
N THR A 178 -8.93 19.93 -7.74
CA THR A 178 -8.76 19.59 -9.15
C THR A 178 -7.66 20.41 -9.83
N THR A 179 -7.35 21.60 -9.30
CA THR A 179 -6.26 22.43 -9.87
C THR A 179 -4.89 21.79 -9.67
N LEU A 180 -4.73 20.99 -8.61
CA LEU A 180 -3.52 20.18 -8.41
C LEU A 180 -3.41 19.10 -9.49
N VAL A 181 -4.52 18.45 -9.82
CA VAL A 181 -4.55 17.42 -10.88
C VAL A 181 -4.14 18.02 -12.22
N GLU A 182 -4.74 19.14 -12.61
CA GLU A 182 -4.40 19.85 -13.84
C GLU A 182 -2.90 20.19 -13.90
N LYS A 183 -2.36 20.69 -12.79
CA LYS A 183 -0.94 21.05 -12.66
C LYS A 183 -0.01 19.84 -12.74
N TRP A 184 -0.37 18.72 -12.10
CA TRP A 184 0.55 17.59 -11.91
C TRP A 184 0.46 16.54 -13.01
N LEU A 185 -0.68 16.45 -13.69
CA LEU A 185 -0.96 15.39 -14.67
C LEU A 185 0.11 15.27 -15.75
N PRO A 186 0.63 16.36 -16.36
CA PRO A 186 1.71 16.25 -17.35
C PRO A 186 2.99 15.58 -16.79
N SER A 187 3.37 15.89 -15.55
CA SER A 187 4.52 15.26 -14.91
C SER A 187 4.27 13.78 -14.59
N LEU A 188 3.05 13.43 -14.16
CA LEU A 188 2.68 12.04 -13.89
C LEU A 188 2.70 11.20 -15.17
N GLU A 189 2.18 11.73 -16.27
CA GLU A 189 2.23 11.09 -17.59
C GLU A 189 3.68 10.95 -18.10
N ALA A 190 4.52 11.96 -17.93
CA ALA A 190 5.93 11.90 -18.27
C ALA A 190 6.65 10.77 -17.49
N GLY A 191 6.33 10.59 -16.20
CA GLY A 191 6.85 9.47 -15.41
C GLY A 191 6.44 8.10 -15.95
N LEU A 192 5.17 7.92 -16.30
CA LEU A 192 4.73 6.65 -16.91
C LEU A 192 5.33 6.42 -18.31
N HIS A 193 5.54 7.48 -19.07
CA HIS A 193 6.25 7.40 -20.35
C HIS A 193 7.74 7.07 -20.17
N TYR A 194 8.40 7.60 -19.13
CA TYR A 194 9.74 7.19 -18.77
C TYR A 194 9.79 5.67 -18.47
N THR A 195 8.88 5.15 -17.64
CA THR A 195 8.82 3.71 -17.34
C THR A 195 8.69 2.87 -18.60
N THR A 196 7.85 3.26 -19.55
CA THR A 196 7.58 2.48 -20.79
C THR A 196 8.55 2.79 -21.93
N GLY A 197 9.40 3.80 -21.78
CA GLY A 197 10.39 4.22 -22.78
C GLY A 197 11.84 3.88 -22.45
N ASP A 198 12.19 3.76 -21.17
CA ASP A 198 13.54 3.43 -20.74
C ASP A 198 13.85 1.95 -20.98
N PRO A 199 14.91 1.63 -21.77
CA PRO A 199 15.28 0.24 -22.08
C PRO A 199 15.73 -0.57 -20.86
N LEU A 200 16.03 0.07 -19.72
CA LEU A 200 16.32 -0.60 -18.44
C LEU A 200 15.05 -0.90 -17.63
N ARG A 201 13.89 -0.35 -18.03
CA ARG A 201 12.60 -0.50 -17.33
C ARG A 201 11.55 -1.27 -18.14
N TRP A 202 11.62 -1.19 -19.44
CA TRP A 202 10.60 -1.75 -20.33
C TRP A 202 11.14 -2.87 -21.21
N SER A 203 10.38 -3.94 -21.29
CA SER A 203 10.63 -5.00 -22.26
C SER A 203 9.80 -4.77 -23.52
N ASN A 204 10.47 -4.42 -24.63
CA ASN A 204 9.79 -4.25 -25.90
C ASN A 204 9.23 -5.57 -26.47
N GLU A 205 9.85 -6.71 -26.14
CA GLU A 205 9.38 -8.03 -26.55
C GLU A 205 8.08 -8.39 -25.82
N HIS A 206 8.04 -8.18 -24.50
CA HIS A 206 6.92 -8.60 -23.66
C HIS A 206 5.90 -7.50 -23.42
N GLN A 207 6.24 -6.23 -23.72
CA GLN A 207 5.41 -5.06 -23.47
C GLN A 207 4.97 -4.98 -21.99
N LEU A 208 5.93 -5.22 -21.07
CA LEU A 208 5.79 -5.26 -19.62
C LEU A 208 7.00 -4.60 -18.95
N VAL A 209 6.79 -4.10 -17.73
CA VAL A 209 7.87 -3.57 -16.88
C VAL A 209 8.79 -4.70 -16.48
N LYS A 210 10.10 -4.44 -16.59
CA LYS A 210 11.17 -5.33 -16.13
C LYS A 210 12.02 -4.67 -15.06
N ARG A 211 12.65 -5.48 -14.23
CA ARG A 211 13.62 -5.06 -13.22
C ARG A 211 14.69 -6.13 -13.02
N ALA A 212 15.76 -5.73 -12.32
CA ALA A 212 16.82 -6.66 -11.94
C ALA A 212 16.30 -7.75 -10.99
N TYR A 213 16.94 -8.91 -10.97
CA TYR A 213 16.58 -10.00 -10.06
C TYR A 213 16.74 -9.60 -8.61
N THR A 214 15.63 -9.50 -7.90
CA THR A 214 15.51 -9.12 -6.51
C THR A 214 14.23 -9.76 -5.96
N ILE A 215 13.73 -9.36 -4.80
CA ILE A 215 12.39 -9.74 -4.35
C ILE A 215 11.39 -8.70 -4.81
N ASP A 216 10.25 -9.17 -5.33
CA ASP A 216 9.18 -8.32 -5.83
C ASP A 216 8.71 -7.30 -4.79
N THR A 217 8.45 -6.07 -5.25
CA THR A 217 8.07 -4.90 -4.43
C THR A 217 9.19 -4.39 -3.50
N TRP A 218 10.38 -4.96 -3.53
CA TRP A 218 11.50 -4.52 -2.71
C TRP A 218 12.72 -4.15 -3.56
N ASP A 219 13.43 -3.12 -3.16
CA ASP A 219 14.62 -2.56 -3.83
C ASP A 219 15.92 -3.29 -3.52
N PHE A 220 15.81 -4.57 -3.14
CA PHE A 220 16.96 -5.28 -2.65
C PHE A 220 17.79 -5.91 -3.75
N ARG A 221 19.00 -6.08 -3.39
CA ARG A 221 20.15 -6.73 -3.97
C ARG A 221 19.83 -7.55 -5.22
N GLN A 222 20.34 -7.08 -6.34
CA GLN A 222 20.47 -7.89 -7.53
C GLN A 222 21.33 -9.11 -7.25
N VAL A 223 21.09 -10.18 -7.95
CA VAL A 223 21.89 -11.39 -7.88
C VAL A 223 22.84 -11.46 -9.04
N SER A 224 24.07 -11.88 -8.78
CA SER A 224 25.01 -12.13 -9.86
C SER A 224 24.67 -13.42 -10.59
N LEU A 225 25.13 -13.51 -11.84
CA LEU A 225 24.94 -14.73 -12.66
C LEU A 225 25.72 -15.93 -12.13
N ASP A 226 26.78 -15.74 -11.34
CA ASP A 226 27.53 -16.81 -10.68
C ASP A 226 26.88 -17.30 -9.38
N GLY A 227 25.85 -16.58 -8.89
CA GLY A 227 25.11 -16.93 -7.68
C GLY A 227 25.86 -16.71 -6.37
N GLU A 228 27.13 -16.39 -6.39
CA GLU A 228 27.97 -16.21 -5.20
C GLU A 228 28.18 -14.74 -4.89
N THR A 229 28.30 -13.92 -5.92
CA THR A 229 28.54 -12.49 -5.80
C THR A 229 27.36 -11.67 -6.28
N LEU A 230 27.15 -10.52 -5.68
CA LEU A 230 26.17 -9.56 -6.15
C LEU A 230 26.68 -8.92 -7.45
N VAL A 231 25.78 -8.62 -8.39
CA VAL A 231 26.13 -7.89 -9.60
C VAL A 231 26.84 -6.60 -9.22
N ARG A 232 28.02 -6.40 -9.77
CA ARG A 232 28.87 -5.26 -9.47
C ARG A 232 29.02 -4.38 -10.69
N PRO A 233 28.69 -3.11 -10.61
CA PRO A 233 29.34 -2.12 -11.44
C PRO A 233 30.81 -2.00 -10.96
N THR A 234 31.75 -2.49 -11.76
CA THR A 234 33.18 -2.50 -11.42
C THR A 234 33.70 -1.13 -10.99
N ALA A 235 33.27 -0.07 -11.68
CA ALA A 235 33.63 1.30 -11.33
C ALA A 235 33.18 1.75 -9.93
N TRP A 236 32.09 1.21 -9.42
CA TRP A 236 31.61 1.51 -8.06
C TRP A 236 32.48 0.87 -6.99
N THR A 237 32.76 -0.44 -7.14
CA THR A 237 33.60 -1.18 -6.19
C THR A 237 35.03 -0.66 -6.15
N GLU A 238 35.62 -0.28 -7.27
CA GLU A 238 36.95 0.30 -7.36
C GLU A 238 37.02 1.64 -6.64
N ARG A 239 36.02 2.48 -6.74
CA ARG A 239 36.04 3.82 -6.16
C ARG A 239 35.69 3.85 -4.66
N PHE A 240 34.84 2.97 -4.17
CA PHE A 240 34.31 3.04 -2.80
C PHE A 240 34.67 1.84 -1.92
N GLY A 241 35.30 0.81 -2.48
CA GLY A 241 35.81 -0.34 -1.75
C GLY A 241 34.75 -1.20 -1.03
N ASP A 242 33.46 -0.93 -1.24
CA ASP A 242 32.37 -1.64 -0.58
C ASP A 242 31.48 -2.38 -1.61
N PRO A 243 31.69 -3.67 -1.81
CA PRO A 243 30.95 -4.46 -2.78
C PRO A 243 29.45 -4.55 -2.47
N SER A 244 29.02 -4.31 -1.22
CA SER A 244 27.62 -4.42 -0.83
C SER A 244 26.71 -3.38 -1.46
N ARG A 245 27.26 -2.35 -2.10
CA ARG A 245 26.53 -1.24 -2.71
C ARG A 245 26.29 -1.37 -4.19
N ALA A 246 27.05 -2.21 -4.84
CA ALA A 246 26.89 -2.48 -6.26
C ALA A 246 25.53 -3.08 -6.63
N PHE A 247 24.83 -3.62 -5.66
CA PHE A 247 23.55 -4.29 -5.84
C PHE A 247 22.35 -3.36 -6.11
N MET A 248 22.52 -2.06 -5.94
CA MET A 248 21.46 -1.07 -6.19
C MET A 248 21.56 -0.40 -7.55
N ASP A 249 22.71 -0.56 -8.23
CA ASP A 249 22.94 0.00 -9.55
C ASP A 249 22.54 -0.99 -10.65
N ILE A 250 22.10 -0.51 -11.80
CA ILE A 250 21.74 -1.32 -12.96
C ILE A 250 22.39 -0.76 -14.22
N GLY A 251 22.61 -1.65 -15.18
CA GLY A 251 23.17 -1.31 -16.49
C GLY A 251 22.79 -2.32 -17.55
N PRO A 252 23.35 -2.16 -18.78
CA PRO A 252 23.00 -3.04 -19.91
C PRO A 252 23.32 -4.53 -19.70
N GLN A 253 24.18 -4.86 -18.74
CA GLN A 253 24.56 -6.24 -18.41
C GLN A 253 23.83 -6.79 -17.18
N THR A 254 22.98 -6.02 -16.56
CA THR A 254 22.20 -6.46 -15.40
C THR A 254 21.13 -7.46 -15.84
N PRO A 255 21.09 -8.67 -15.26
CA PRO A 255 20.05 -9.65 -15.60
C PRO A 255 18.69 -9.18 -15.10
N MET A 256 17.68 -9.32 -15.95
CA MET A 256 16.34 -8.77 -15.77
C MET A 256 15.26 -9.84 -15.79
N GLY A 257 14.18 -9.57 -15.07
CA GLY A 257 12.94 -10.34 -15.10
C GLY A 257 11.71 -9.43 -15.11
N ILE A 258 10.57 -10.01 -15.40
CA ILE A 258 9.26 -9.35 -15.35
C ILE A 258 8.59 -9.73 -14.05
N PHE A 259 8.40 -8.75 -13.18
CA PHE A 259 7.79 -8.92 -11.86
C PHE A 259 6.33 -8.47 -11.88
N HIS A 260 5.47 -9.22 -11.19
CA HIS A 260 4.03 -8.92 -11.20
C HIS A 260 3.67 -7.66 -10.42
N GLY A 261 4.40 -7.35 -9.33
CA GLY A 261 4.14 -6.18 -8.51
C GLY A 261 4.32 -4.87 -9.26
N ASP A 262 5.42 -4.72 -10.03
CA ASP A 262 5.67 -3.53 -10.84
C ASP A 262 4.58 -3.37 -11.92
N ASN A 263 4.21 -4.47 -12.58
CA ASN A 263 3.19 -4.45 -13.64
C ASN A 263 1.79 -4.15 -13.08
N SER A 264 1.45 -4.64 -11.89
CA SER A 264 0.19 -4.27 -11.22
C SER A 264 0.17 -2.81 -10.80
N GLY A 265 1.32 -2.28 -10.38
CA GLY A 265 1.47 -0.87 -10.02
C GLY A 265 1.27 0.04 -11.23
N LEU A 266 1.91 -0.26 -12.36
CA LEU A 266 1.72 0.48 -13.61
C LEU A 266 0.26 0.39 -14.10
N TYR A 267 -0.36 -0.80 -14.06
CA TYR A 267 -1.77 -0.98 -14.39
C TYR A 267 -2.68 -0.05 -13.56
N GLN A 268 -2.48 -0.02 -12.24
CA GLN A 268 -3.25 0.86 -11.36
C GLN A 268 -3.01 2.33 -11.71
N ALA A 269 -1.76 2.74 -11.95
CA ALA A 269 -1.41 4.12 -12.27
C ALA A 269 -2.05 4.59 -13.58
N GLU A 270 -2.04 3.77 -14.62
CA GLU A 270 -2.71 4.08 -15.90
C GLU A 270 -4.22 4.31 -15.71
N ARG A 271 -4.87 3.53 -14.86
CA ARG A 271 -6.28 3.72 -14.51
C ARG A 271 -6.53 5.00 -13.69
N LEU A 272 -5.62 5.32 -12.77
CA LEU A 272 -5.71 6.55 -11.97
C LEU A 272 -5.52 7.80 -12.84
N VAL A 273 -4.57 7.77 -13.79
CA VAL A 273 -4.39 8.84 -14.79
C VAL A 273 -5.66 8.99 -15.65
N ALA A 274 -6.25 7.87 -16.09
CA ALA A 274 -7.53 7.91 -16.81
C ALA A 274 -8.65 8.56 -15.98
N THR A 275 -8.70 8.30 -14.67
CA THR A 275 -9.67 8.92 -13.77
C THR A 275 -9.43 10.42 -13.61
N MET A 276 -8.16 10.84 -13.50
CA MET A 276 -7.78 12.25 -13.45
C MET A 276 -8.17 12.98 -14.74
N HIS A 277 -7.90 12.41 -15.91
CA HIS A 277 -8.33 12.97 -17.20
C HIS A 277 -9.86 13.14 -17.29
N ARG A 278 -10.61 12.12 -16.81
CA ARG A 278 -12.08 12.19 -16.81
C ARG A 278 -12.58 13.35 -15.93
N ALA A 279 -11.96 13.56 -14.78
CA ALA A 279 -12.30 14.66 -13.89
C ALA A 279 -12.04 16.06 -14.51
N LEU A 280 -11.11 16.12 -15.45
CA LEU A 280 -10.80 17.34 -16.24
C LEU A 280 -11.61 17.43 -17.54
N GLY A 281 -12.51 16.50 -17.83
CA GLY A 281 -13.29 16.47 -19.08
C GLY A 281 -12.51 15.99 -20.31
N HIS A 282 -11.33 15.40 -20.12
CA HIS A 282 -10.47 14.90 -21.20
C HIS A 282 -10.81 13.44 -21.56
N ASP A 283 -12.05 13.16 -21.98
CA ASP A 283 -12.57 11.82 -22.18
C ASP A 283 -11.79 10.96 -23.18
N ALA A 284 -11.25 11.55 -24.24
CA ALA A 284 -10.44 10.83 -25.23
C ALA A 284 -9.15 10.29 -24.59
N MET A 285 -8.47 11.09 -23.78
CA MET A 285 -7.28 10.68 -23.05
C MET A 285 -7.60 9.62 -21.99
N ALA A 286 -8.70 9.79 -21.27
CA ALA A 286 -9.18 8.81 -20.30
C ALA A 286 -9.42 7.44 -20.95
N ARG A 287 -10.05 7.40 -22.13
CA ARG A 287 -10.24 6.14 -22.89
C ARG A 287 -8.90 5.54 -23.32
N SER A 288 -7.96 6.37 -23.81
CA SER A 288 -6.63 5.90 -24.24
C SER A 288 -5.88 5.24 -23.10
N TRP A 289 -5.83 5.86 -21.92
CA TRP A 289 -5.15 5.30 -20.74
C TRP A 289 -5.84 4.01 -20.24
N ASN A 290 -7.17 3.95 -20.23
CA ASN A 290 -7.88 2.72 -19.88
C ASN A 290 -7.61 1.58 -20.87
N HIS A 291 -7.43 1.88 -22.16
CA HIS A 291 -7.06 0.87 -23.14
C HIS A 291 -5.64 0.33 -22.91
N LYS A 292 -4.65 1.21 -22.60
CA LYS A 292 -3.30 0.80 -22.22
C LYS A 292 -3.34 -0.12 -20.98
N ALA A 293 -4.06 0.29 -19.94
CA ALA A 293 -4.22 -0.50 -18.72
C ALA A 293 -4.84 -1.89 -19.01
N ALA A 294 -5.89 -1.95 -19.81
CA ALA A 294 -6.52 -3.22 -20.16
C ALA A 294 -5.57 -4.16 -20.91
N ALA A 295 -4.79 -3.62 -21.86
CA ALA A 295 -3.79 -4.39 -22.60
C ALA A 295 -2.65 -4.87 -21.71
N LEU A 296 -2.17 -4.03 -20.77
CA LEU A 296 -1.15 -4.40 -19.78
C LEU A 296 -1.66 -5.53 -18.88
N ARG A 297 -2.89 -5.39 -18.36
CA ARG A 297 -3.55 -6.41 -17.52
C ARG A 297 -3.60 -7.78 -18.21
N ALA A 298 -4.03 -7.79 -19.47
CA ALA A 298 -4.14 -9.04 -20.23
C ALA A 298 -2.78 -9.75 -20.33
N ARG A 299 -1.72 -9.02 -20.72
CA ARG A 299 -0.37 -9.58 -20.85
C ARG A 299 0.21 -10.04 -19.50
N ALA A 300 0.00 -9.25 -18.44
CA ALA A 300 0.50 -9.58 -17.09
C ALA A 300 -0.19 -10.85 -16.56
N ASN A 301 -1.51 -10.97 -16.72
CA ASN A 301 -2.25 -12.15 -16.30
C ASN A 301 -1.86 -13.39 -17.11
N GLU A 302 -1.68 -13.27 -18.42
CA GLU A 302 -1.26 -14.38 -19.27
C GLU A 302 0.13 -14.90 -18.90
N ARG A 303 1.06 -13.99 -18.56
CA ARG A 303 2.48 -14.34 -18.41
C ARG A 303 2.89 -14.72 -16.99
N LEU A 304 2.25 -14.14 -15.99
CA LEU A 304 2.72 -14.20 -14.59
C LEU A 304 1.82 -15.05 -13.69
N TRP A 305 0.65 -15.43 -14.16
CA TRP A 305 -0.28 -16.27 -13.41
C TRP A 305 0.17 -17.73 -13.38
N ALA A 306 0.30 -18.30 -12.19
CA ALA A 306 0.78 -19.67 -11.97
C ALA A 306 -0.35 -20.67 -11.60
N GLY A 307 -1.61 -20.28 -11.77
CA GLY A 307 -2.78 -21.12 -11.45
C GLY A 307 -3.52 -20.65 -10.20
N ASP A 308 -2.81 -20.45 -9.08
CA ASP A 308 -3.42 -20.07 -7.80
C ASP A 308 -2.97 -18.69 -7.30
N TYR A 309 -1.86 -18.17 -7.84
CA TYR A 309 -1.28 -16.87 -7.51
C TYR A 309 -0.37 -16.39 -8.65
N TYR A 310 0.13 -15.15 -8.57
CA TYR A 310 1.19 -14.69 -9.48
C TYR A 310 2.54 -15.15 -8.95
N GLN A 311 3.28 -15.88 -9.79
CA GLN A 311 4.68 -16.21 -9.50
C GLN A 311 5.52 -14.94 -9.38
N GLN A 312 6.55 -14.95 -8.55
CA GLN A 312 7.33 -13.76 -8.22
C GLN A 312 7.77 -13.00 -9.48
N PHE A 313 8.36 -13.69 -10.45
CA PHE A 313 8.74 -13.11 -11.74
C PHE A 313 8.97 -14.17 -12.82
N VAL A 314 8.96 -13.71 -14.05
CA VAL A 314 9.41 -14.50 -15.22
C VAL A 314 10.77 -13.98 -15.66
N PRO A 315 11.83 -14.83 -15.72
CA PRO A 315 13.14 -14.42 -16.20
C PRO A 315 13.10 -13.99 -17.67
N ILE A 316 13.79 -12.89 -17.99
CA ILE A 316 14.13 -12.50 -19.36
C ILE A 316 15.53 -13.01 -19.69
N ASP A 317 16.46 -12.82 -18.75
CA ASP A 317 17.84 -13.26 -18.85
C ASP A 317 18.03 -14.57 -18.06
N PRO A 318 19.10 -15.36 -18.35
CA PRO A 318 19.36 -16.58 -17.61
C PRO A 318 19.43 -16.36 -16.10
N LEU A 319 18.79 -17.25 -15.35
CA LEU A 319 18.93 -17.25 -13.90
C LEU A 319 20.35 -17.70 -13.51
N PRO A 320 20.94 -17.05 -12.50
CA PRO A 320 22.13 -17.57 -11.86
C PRO A 320 21.89 -19.00 -11.35
N PRO A 321 22.88 -19.90 -11.41
CA PRO A 321 22.74 -21.29 -10.93
C PRO A 321 22.30 -21.42 -9.47
N TYR A 322 22.51 -20.38 -8.67
CA TYR A 322 22.10 -20.28 -7.27
C TYR A 322 20.57 -20.20 -7.10
N TYR A 323 19.86 -19.66 -8.10
CA TYR A 323 18.41 -19.52 -8.08
C TYR A 323 17.79 -20.60 -8.96
N ASN A 324 17.03 -21.45 -8.33
CA ASN A 324 16.26 -22.50 -8.98
C ASN A 324 14.83 -22.00 -9.31
N ASP A 325 14.04 -22.86 -9.94
CA ASP A 325 12.65 -22.58 -10.29
C ASP A 325 11.81 -22.15 -9.08
N GLY A 326 12.09 -22.69 -7.88
CA GLY A 326 11.40 -22.30 -6.66
C GLY A 326 11.55 -20.82 -6.29
N PHE A 327 12.62 -20.15 -6.71
CA PHE A 327 12.77 -18.71 -6.48
C PHE A 327 11.85 -17.89 -7.42
N THR A 328 11.73 -18.27 -8.67
CA THR A 328 10.85 -17.57 -9.62
C THR A 328 9.38 -17.82 -9.34
N GLU A 329 9.05 -19.05 -8.92
CA GLU A 329 7.69 -19.49 -8.63
C GLU A 329 7.19 -19.08 -7.25
N ALA A 330 8.05 -18.55 -6.38
CA ALA A 330 7.66 -18.14 -5.04
C ALA A 330 6.53 -17.11 -5.06
N MET A 331 5.62 -17.22 -4.10
CA MET A 331 4.57 -16.23 -3.86
C MET A 331 5.14 -15.05 -3.09
N SER A 332 5.21 -13.88 -3.71
CA SER A 332 5.65 -12.65 -3.07
C SER A 332 4.51 -11.85 -2.47
N LEU A 333 4.84 -10.93 -1.57
CA LEU A 333 3.89 -10.05 -0.88
C LEU A 333 3.00 -9.23 -1.85
N SER A 334 3.49 -8.94 -3.05
CA SER A 334 2.75 -8.17 -4.05
C SER A 334 1.49 -8.86 -4.55
N ASN A 335 1.30 -10.16 -4.29
CA ASN A 335 0.04 -10.84 -4.61
C ASN A 335 -1.15 -10.16 -3.93
N THR A 336 -1.01 -9.71 -2.69
CA THR A 336 -2.06 -8.96 -2.00
C THR A 336 -2.26 -7.55 -2.57
N TYR A 337 -1.18 -6.91 -3.00
CA TYR A 337 -1.26 -5.63 -3.73
C TYR A 337 -1.97 -5.78 -5.07
N ASN A 338 -1.70 -6.86 -5.82
CA ASN A 338 -2.34 -7.10 -7.11
C ASN A 338 -3.86 -7.11 -6.99
N ILE A 339 -4.40 -7.75 -5.95
CA ILE A 339 -5.85 -7.77 -5.69
C ILE A 339 -6.36 -6.33 -5.50
N ASN A 340 -5.76 -5.57 -4.59
CA ASN A 340 -6.19 -4.22 -4.26
C ASN A 340 -5.94 -3.20 -5.39
N ARG A 341 -5.06 -3.50 -6.33
CA ARG A 341 -4.82 -2.74 -7.56
C ARG A 341 -5.77 -3.13 -8.70
N GLY A 342 -6.48 -4.26 -8.58
CA GLY A 342 -7.45 -4.76 -9.53
C GLY A 342 -6.84 -5.49 -10.74
N LEU A 343 -5.60 -5.98 -10.64
CA LEU A 343 -4.94 -6.73 -11.71
C LEU A 343 -5.61 -8.08 -11.96
N PRO A 344 -5.89 -8.94 -10.94
CA PRO A 344 -6.55 -10.23 -11.13
C PRO A 344 -8.03 -10.08 -11.53
N THR A 345 -8.62 -11.14 -12.05
CA THR A 345 -10.08 -11.31 -12.12
C THR A 345 -10.63 -11.60 -10.71
N GLN A 346 -11.96 -11.66 -10.57
CA GLN A 346 -12.59 -12.01 -9.30
C GLN A 346 -12.17 -13.41 -8.83
N ASP A 347 -12.16 -14.39 -9.74
CA ASP A 347 -11.77 -15.77 -9.44
C ASP A 347 -10.29 -15.86 -9.06
N MET A 348 -9.40 -15.24 -9.82
CA MET A 348 -7.96 -15.18 -9.51
C MET A 348 -7.71 -14.51 -8.16
N ALA A 349 -8.46 -13.47 -7.81
CA ALA A 349 -8.34 -12.82 -6.49
C ALA A 349 -8.77 -13.77 -5.37
N ALA A 350 -9.85 -14.53 -5.59
CA ALA A 350 -10.31 -15.55 -4.64
C ALA A 350 -9.29 -16.68 -4.46
N ASP A 351 -8.65 -17.13 -5.54
CA ASP A 351 -7.60 -18.16 -5.51
C ASP A 351 -6.39 -17.69 -4.71
N ILE A 352 -5.92 -16.45 -4.93
CA ILE A 352 -4.83 -15.87 -4.12
C ILE A 352 -5.19 -15.86 -2.62
N ILE A 353 -6.38 -15.40 -2.27
CA ILE A 353 -6.82 -15.35 -0.86
C ILE A 353 -6.89 -16.76 -0.28
N GLN A 354 -7.40 -17.73 -1.05
CA GLN A 354 -7.48 -19.12 -0.62
C GLN A 354 -6.08 -19.74 -0.44
N THR A 355 -5.12 -19.37 -1.29
CA THR A 355 -3.72 -19.79 -1.13
C THR A 355 -3.15 -19.29 0.19
N TYR A 356 -3.31 -18.01 0.54
CA TYR A 356 -2.91 -17.51 1.87
C TYR A 356 -3.57 -18.28 3.01
N ARG A 357 -4.87 -18.59 2.92
CA ARG A 357 -5.59 -19.37 3.94
C ARG A 357 -5.03 -20.78 4.07
N SER A 358 -4.65 -21.43 2.98
CA SER A 358 -4.08 -22.78 2.99
C SER A 358 -2.70 -22.87 3.67
N LEU A 359 -2.00 -21.73 3.79
CA LEU A 359 -0.71 -21.63 4.47
C LEU A 359 -0.83 -21.41 5.99
N GLU A 360 -2.04 -21.32 6.52
CA GLU A 360 -2.24 -21.26 7.97
C GLU A 360 -1.80 -22.58 8.63
N SER A 361 -1.02 -22.47 9.69
CA SER A 361 -0.58 -23.60 10.51
C SER A 361 -0.27 -23.17 11.93
N ASP A 362 -0.28 -24.12 12.87
CA ASP A 362 0.05 -23.86 14.27
C ASP A 362 1.54 -23.49 14.48
N SER A 363 2.38 -23.71 13.48
CA SER A 363 3.82 -23.40 13.54
C SER A 363 4.15 -21.96 13.17
N VAL A 364 3.19 -21.19 12.66
CA VAL A 364 3.37 -19.78 12.27
C VAL A 364 2.30 -18.92 12.91
N PHE A 365 2.67 -17.68 13.22
CA PHE A 365 1.72 -16.71 13.80
C PHE A 365 0.59 -16.37 12.84
N ALA A 366 0.91 -16.17 11.56
CA ALA A 366 -0.03 -15.92 10.48
C ALA A 366 0.66 -16.10 9.13
N PRO A 367 -0.06 -16.37 8.02
CA PRO A 367 0.54 -16.52 6.68
C PRO A 367 0.86 -15.18 6.00
N TRP A 368 1.45 -14.23 6.71
CA TRP A 368 1.74 -12.88 6.19
C TRP A 368 3.13 -12.77 5.58
N TYR A 369 3.53 -13.78 4.82
CA TYR A 369 4.89 -13.90 4.28
C TYR A 369 5.26 -12.78 3.30
N THR A 370 6.49 -12.30 3.42
CA THR A 370 7.11 -11.44 2.40
C THR A 370 7.41 -12.21 1.12
N LEU A 371 7.80 -13.49 1.29
CA LEU A 371 8.08 -14.44 0.23
C LEU A 371 7.80 -15.86 0.72
N TYR A 372 7.12 -16.69 -0.05
CA TYR A 372 6.86 -18.09 0.28
C TYR A 372 6.97 -19.01 -0.96
N PRO A 373 7.74 -20.10 -0.89
CA PRO A 373 8.66 -20.44 0.20
C PRO A 373 9.86 -19.49 0.28
N ALA A 374 10.52 -19.44 1.44
CA ALA A 374 11.75 -18.69 1.62
C ALA A 374 12.90 -19.30 0.82
N VAL A 375 13.79 -18.47 0.30
CA VAL A 375 14.98 -18.88 -0.45
C VAL A 375 15.99 -19.54 0.47
N GLN A 376 16.51 -20.68 0.05
CA GLN A 376 17.51 -21.46 0.76
C GLN A 376 18.88 -21.38 0.07
N PRO A 377 20.02 -21.38 0.82
CA PRO A 377 20.11 -21.31 2.28
C PRO A 377 19.87 -19.89 2.82
N HIS A 378 19.94 -18.86 2.01
CA HIS A 378 19.67 -17.45 2.34
C HIS A 378 19.41 -16.63 1.06
N PHE A 379 18.80 -15.47 1.20
CA PHE A 379 18.70 -14.47 0.14
C PHE A 379 19.42 -13.20 0.57
N ALA A 380 20.43 -12.79 -0.20
CA ALA A 380 21.17 -11.54 0.05
C ALA A 380 21.68 -11.38 1.52
N GLY A 381 22.01 -12.49 2.19
CA GLY A 381 22.44 -12.54 3.58
C GLY A 381 21.31 -12.58 4.61
N TYR A 382 20.06 -12.65 4.17
CA TYR A 382 18.91 -12.88 5.05
C TYR A 382 18.58 -14.37 5.14
N GLU A 383 18.59 -14.89 6.36
CA GLU A 383 18.21 -16.27 6.65
C GLU A 383 16.71 -16.49 6.34
N PRO A 384 16.31 -17.73 5.99
CA PRO A 384 14.89 -18.09 5.82
C PRO A 384 14.06 -17.71 7.04
N GLY A 385 12.90 -17.11 6.82
CA GLY A 385 12.00 -16.63 7.87
C GLY A 385 12.39 -15.27 8.47
N THR A 386 13.34 -14.55 7.86
CA THR A 386 13.72 -13.20 8.29
C THR A 386 13.51 -12.16 7.20
N TYR A 387 13.04 -10.99 7.60
CA TYR A 387 12.85 -9.80 6.76
C TYR A 387 12.21 -10.15 5.41
N VAL A 388 12.87 -9.83 4.28
CA VAL A 388 12.34 -10.09 2.93
C VAL A 388 12.42 -11.56 2.50
N ASN A 389 13.17 -12.41 3.21
CA ASN A 389 13.32 -13.82 2.89
C ASN A 389 12.38 -14.70 3.73
N GLY A 390 11.07 -14.56 3.51
CA GLY A 390 10.05 -15.36 4.18
C GLY A 390 9.71 -14.92 5.60
N GLY A 391 10.17 -13.72 6.04
CA GLY A 391 9.63 -13.06 7.22
C GLY A 391 8.15 -12.74 7.04
N LEU A 392 7.45 -12.45 8.13
CA LEU A 392 6.07 -11.98 8.09
C LEU A 392 6.03 -10.46 8.12
N THR A 393 4.96 -9.88 7.53
CA THR A 393 4.79 -8.43 7.55
C THR A 393 3.34 -8.00 7.73
N THR A 394 3.13 -6.97 8.54
CA THR A 394 1.82 -6.34 8.72
C THR A 394 1.33 -5.62 7.47
N ILE A 395 2.21 -5.40 6.48
CA ILE A 395 1.84 -4.91 5.15
C ILE A 395 0.90 -5.93 4.48
N VAL A 396 1.32 -7.20 4.43
CA VAL A 396 0.49 -8.29 3.90
C VAL A 396 -0.79 -8.43 4.70
N ALA A 397 -0.72 -8.34 6.02
CA ALA A 397 -1.92 -8.42 6.89
C ALA A 397 -2.99 -7.40 6.46
N GLY A 398 -2.61 -6.13 6.30
CA GLY A 398 -3.55 -5.08 5.92
C GLY A 398 -4.08 -5.24 4.49
N GLU A 399 -3.20 -5.49 3.52
CA GLU A 399 -3.60 -5.68 2.11
C GLU A 399 -4.50 -6.93 1.96
N LEU A 400 -4.16 -8.04 2.61
CA LEU A 400 -4.92 -9.28 2.57
C LEU A 400 -6.30 -9.15 3.24
N ALA A 401 -6.37 -8.49 4.41
CA ALA A 401 -7.63 -8.26 5.09
C ALA A 401 -8.58 -7.41 4.23
N LYS A 402 -8.07 -6.33 3.62
CA LYS A 402 -8.86 -5.51 2.70
C LYS A 402 -9.36 -6.32 1.51
N ALA A 403 -8.46 -7.07 0.86
CA ALA A 403 -8.81 -7.95 -0.25
C ALA A 403 -9.88 -8.97 0.14
N ALA A 404 -9.73 -9.61 1.31
CA ALA A 404 -10.69 -10.58 1.82
C ALA A 404 -12.09 -10.01 1.97
N PHE A 405 -12.22 -8.83 2.56
CA PHE A 405 -13.52 -8.14 2.68
C PHE A 405 -14.17 -7.82 1.32
N GLN A 406 -13.37 -7.50 0.31
CA GLN A 406 -13.87 -7.09 -1.00
C GLN A 406 -14.21 -8.26 -1.93
N HIS A 407 -13.68 -9.46 -1.63
CA HIS A 407 -13.80 -10.64 -2.48
C HIS A 407 -14.55 -11.81 -1.83
N GLY A 408 -15.37 -11.54 -0.81
CA GLY A 408 -16.28 -12.52 -0.23
C GLY A 408 -15.66 -13.48 0.79
N PHE A 409 -14.58 -13.06 1.45
CA PHE A 409 -13.94 -13.76 2.57
C PHE A 409 -14.00 -12.90 3.85
N GLU A 410 -15.14 -12.32 4.13
CA GLU A 410 -15.32 -11.25 5.11
C GLU A 410 -14.89 -11.68 6.51
N GLU A 411 -15.23 -12.91 6.94
CA GLU A 411 -14.80 -13.46 8.22
C GLU A 411 -13.28 -13.59 8.31
N TYR A 412 -12.62 -14.02 7.23
CA TYR A 412 -11.16 -14.11 7.18
C TYR A 412 -10.51 -12.73 7.27
N GLY A 413 -11.09 -11.73 6.62
CA GLY A 413 -10.67 -10.33 6.77
C GLY A 413 -10.77 -9.85 8.22
N ALA A 414 -11.89 -10.14 8.89
CA ALA A 414 -12.10 -9.80 10.30
C ALA A 414 -11.12 -10.53 11.23
N GLN A 415 -10.89 -11.83 11.02
CA GLN A 415 -9.92 -12.63 11.76
C GLN A 415 -8.50 -12.09 11.59
N THR A 416 -8.12 -11.69 10.37
CA THR A 416 -6.80 -11.09 10.09
C THR A 416 -6.60 -9.78 10.87
N LEU A 417 -7.59 -8.90 10.90
CA LEU A 417 -7.55 -7.69 11.70
C LEU A 417 -7.53 -7.99 13.21
N ARG A 418 -8.22 -9.01 13.66
CA ARG A 418 -8.18 -9.45 15.06
C ARG A 418 -6.78 -9.94 15.44
N ARG A 419 -6.14 -10.75 14.60
CA ARG A 419 -4.74 -11.16 14.80
C ARG A 419 -3.78 -9.97 14.86
N ALA A 420 -3.98 -8.95 14.02
CA ALA A 420 -3.18 -7.72 14.09
C ALA A 420 -3.36 -6.98 15.42
N TRP A 421 -4.58 -6.97 15.98
CA TRP A 421 -4.82 -6.46 17.32
C TRP A 421 -4.10 -7.27 18.40
N ASP A 422 -4.18 -8.60 18.34
CA ASP A 422 -3.53 -9.50 19.30
C ASP A 422 -1.99 -9.37 19.22
N LEU A 423 -1.44 -9.17 18.01
CA LEU A 423 -0.03 -8.85 17.80
C LEU A 423 0.36 -7.53 18.47
N MET A 424 -0.45 -6.49 18.29
CA MET A 424 -0.23 -5.18 18.92
C MET A 424 -0.21 -5.30 20.46
N GLN A 425 -1.09 -6.13 21.04
CA GLN A 425 -1.10 -6.37 22.49
C GLN A 425 0.17 -7.09 22.96
N ARG A 426 0.69 -8.05 22.19
CA ARG A 426 1.95 -8.76 22.50
C ARG A 426 3.17 -7.83 22.48
N HIS A 427 3.10 -6.72 21.75
CA HIS A 427 4.18 -5.75 21.58
C HIS A 427 3.91 -4.41 22.28
N ASP A 428 3.23 -4.42 23.42
CA ASP A 428 2.99 -3.24 24.28
C ASP A 428 2.34 -2.06 23.55
N GLY A 429 1.37 -2.34 22.68
CA GLY A 429 0.66 -1.32 21.90
C GLY A 429 1.47 -0.75 20.72
N LYS A 430 2.61 -1.36 20.38
CA LYS A 430 3.35 -1.10 19.15
C LYS A 430 2.97 -2.16 18.12
N LEU A 431 3.20 -1.88 16.86
CA LEU A 431 2.97 -2.84 15.79
C LEU A 431 4.24 -2.95 14.92
N PRO A 432 5.05 -4.00 15.11
CA PRO A 432 6.20 -4.23 14.23
C PRO A 432 5.73 -4.42 12.78
N VAL A 433 6.44 -3.83 11.83
CA VAL A 433 6.16 -4.00 10.40
C VAL A 433 6.69 -5.35 9.92
N MET A 434 7.88 -5.75 10.41
CA MET A 434 8.52 -7.02 10.09
C MET A 434 8.59 -7.93 11.30
N LEU A 435 8.28 -9.20 11.09
CA LEU A 435 8.18 -10.24 12.10
C LEU A 435 8.87 -11.52 11.62
N ARG A 436 9.27 -12.34 12.56
CA ARG A 436 9.63 -13.74 12.34
C ARG A 436 8.37 -14.61 12.26
N PRO A 437 8.46 -15.85 11.77
CA PRO A 437 7.30 -16.74 11.67
C PRO A 437 6.55 -16.97 12.98
N ASP A 438 7.23 -16.90 14.14
CA ASP A 438 6.62 -17.05 15.47
C ASP A 438 5.88 -15.79 15.96
N GLY A 439 5.90 -14.70 15.18
CA GLY A 439 5.30 -13.41 15.53
C GLY A 439 6.17 -12.50 16.39
N SER A 440 7.40 -12.88 16.70
CA SER A 440 8.38 -11.98 17.34
C SER A 440 8.82 -10.88 16.36
N ALA A 441 9.15 -9.70 16.89
CA ALA A 441 9.64 -8.60 16.07
C ALA A 441 10.98 -8.95 15.41
N ASP A 442 11.10 -8.68 14.12
CA ASP A 442 12.34 -8.72 13.37
C ASP A 442 12.89 -7.30 13.15
N SER A 443 14.09 -7.21 12.57
CA SER A 443 14.65 -5.93 12.17
C SER A 443 13.85 -5.31 11.03
N GLY A 444 13.52 -4.05 11.12
CA GLY A 444 12.82 -3.33 10.05
C GLY A 444 12.49 -1.90 10.46
N ALA A 445 12.21 -1.06 9.47
CA ALA A 445 11.86 0.32 9.72
C ALA A 445 10.47 0.45 10.35
N PRO A 446 10.31 1.27 11.39
CA PRO A 446 9.00 1.69 11.84
C PRO A 446 8.49 2.81 10.92
N ASP A 447 8.24 2.49 9.66
CA ASP A 447 7.83 3.45 8.64
C ASP A 447 6.31 3.68 8.56
N ASN A 448 5.55 2.96 9.37
CA ASN A 448 4.08 2.95 9.40
C ASN A 448 3.39 2.43 8.12
N TRP A 449 4.10 1.81 7.22
CA TRP A 449 3.54 1.24 5.99
C TRP A 449 2.50 0.14 6.32
N GLY A 450 2.86 -0.83 7.18
CA GLY A 450 1.93 -1.87 7.64
C GLY A 450 0.74 -1.31 8.42
N GLN A 451 0.97 -0.28 9.26
CA GLN A 451 -0.09 0.41 9.99
C GLN A 451 -1.09 1.06 9.04
N ALA A 452 -0.62 1.72 7.99
CA ALA A 452 -1.48 2.35 6.99
C ALA A 452 -2.28 1.34 6.15
N ALA A 453 -1.68 0.18 5.84
CA ALA A 453 -2.39 -0.92 5.19
C ALA A 453 -3.55 -1.45 6.05
N LEU A 454 -3.32 -1.63 7.36
CA LEU A 454 -4.36 -2.03 8.32
C LEU A 454 -5.45 -0.97 8.48
N VAL A 455 -5.09 0.33 8.50
CA VAL A 455 -6.09 1.42 8.48
C VAL A 455 -6.97 1.31 7.23
N SER A 456 -6.38 1.11 6.06
CA SER A 456 -7.16 0.93 4.82
C SER A 456 -8.10 -0.29 4.90
N ALA A 457 -7.65 -1.39 5.50
CA ALA A 457 -8.49 -2.58 5.71
C ALA A 457 -9.64 -2.34 6.71
N LEU A 458 -9.38 -1.60 7.78
CA LEU A 458 -10.41 -1.22 8.76
C LEU A 458 -11.45 -0.28 8.15
N VAL A 459 -11.00 0.76 7.45
CA VAL A 459 -11.87 1.81 6.90
C VAL A 459 -12.60 1.32 5.64
N GLU A 460 -11.84 0.88 4.64
CA GLU A 460 -12.39 0.53 3.32
C GLU A 460 -12.87 -0.93 3.25
N GLY A 461 -12.37 -1.78 4.15
CA GLY A 461 -12.77 -3.19 4.28
C GLY A 461 -13.88 -3.41 5.29
N LEU A 462 -13.57 -3.38 6.60
CA LEU A 462 -14.52 -3.71 7.68
C LEU A 462 -15.66 -2.69 7.81
N ALA A 463 -15.32 -1.40 7.98
CA ALA A 463 -16.32 -0.33 8.02
C ALA A 463 -16.96 -0.09 6.64
N GLY A 464 -16.26 -0.49 5.57
CA GLY A 464 -16.75 -0.52 4.21
C GLY A 464 -16.96 0.85 3.60
N VAL A 465 -16.31 1.91 4.07
CA VAL A 465 -16.45 3.25 3.52
C VAL A 465 -15.39 3.49 2.45
N VAL A 466 -15.81 3.51 1.20
CA VAL A 466 -14.94 3.69 0.03
C VAL A 466 -15.36 4.94 -0.73
N ASP A 467 -14.40 5.85 -0.96
CA ASP A 467 -14.60 7.02 -1.82
C ASP A 467 -14.47 6.61 -3.30
N ARG A 468 -15.57 6.65 -4.02
CA ARG A 468 -15.65 6.33 -5.46
C ARG A 468 -15.37 7.55 -6.36
N ALA A 469 -15.19 8.73 -5.73
CA ALA A 469 -14.87 9.97 -6.41
C ALA A 469 -13.73 10.72 -5.68
N THR A 470 -14.02 11.90 -5.16
CA THR A 470 -13.16 12.68 -4.24
C THR A 470 -14.02 13.29 -3.16
N LEU A 471 -13.46 13.49 -1.95
CA LEU A 471 -14.19 14.08 -0.83
C LEU A 471 -15.50 13.33 -0.49
N PHE A 472 -15.52 12.03 -0.71
CA PHE A 472 -16.71 11.18 -0.53
C PHE A 472 -17.96 11.67 -1.28
N ARG A 473 -17.85 12.51 -2.31
CA ARG A 473 -19.03 12.96 -3.08
C ARG A 473 -19.87 11.80 -3.58
N HIS A 474 -19.22 10.72 -3.99
CA HIS A 474 -19.84 9.44 -4.23
C HIS A 474 -19.19 8.40 -3.31
N ALA A 475 -19.87 7.99 -2.29
CA ALA A 475 -19.37 7.04 -1.30
C ALA A 475 -20.07 5.69 -1.42
N GLU A 476 -19.30 4.61 -1.51
CA GLU A 476 -19.82 3.28 -1.23
C GLU A 476 -19.76 3.03 0.27
N VAL A 477 -20.86 2.52 0.85
CA VAL A 477 -20.91 2.14 2.26
C VAL A 477 -21.36 0.69 2.36
N SER A 478 -20.40 -0.18 2.72
CA SER A 478 -20.59 -1.62 2.77
C SER A 478 -20.08 -2.20 4.10
N PRO A 479 -20.78 -1.95 5.22
CA PRO A 479 -20.36 -2.41 6.54
C PRO A 479 -20.38 -3.94 6.63
N ARG A 480 -19.32 -4.51 7.20
CA ARG A 480 -19.14 -5.96 7.34
C ARG A 480 -18.99 -6.39 8.81
N TRP A 481 -19.66 -5.68 9.71
CA TRP A 481 -19.57 -5.89 11.15
C TRP A 481 -20.06 -7.29 11.58
N THR A 482 -21.08 -7.83 10.92
CA THR A 482 -21.60 -9.18 11.18
C THR A 482 -20.53 -10.25 10.97
N ALA A 483 -19.65 -10.10 9.96
CA ALA A 483 -18.53 -11.01 9.74
C ALA A 483 -17.48 -10.94 10.86
N ALA A 484 -17.48 -9.87 11.65
CA ALA A 484 -16.67 -9.72 12.86
C ALA A 484 -17.40 -10.16 14.16
N GLY A 485 -18.62 -10.72 14.04
CA GLY A 485 -19.46 -11.08 15.17
C GLY A 485 -20.05 -9.88 15.92
N ILE A 486 -20.27 -8.77 15.22
CA ILE A 486 -20.76 -7.52 15.79
C ILE A 486 -22.08 -7.12 15.13
N ASP A 487 -23.15 -7.10 15.92
CA ASP A 487 -24.49 -6.79 15.43
C ASP A 487 -24.85 -5.29 15.55
N GLU A 488 -24.15 -4.52 16.39
CA GLU A 488 -24.42 -3.10 16.54
C GLU A 488 -23.12 -2.30 16.71
N VAL A 489 -22.96 -1.26 15.87
CA VAL A 489 -21.91 -0.25 16.01
C VAL A 489 -22.51 1.12 15.81
N ARG A 490 -22.25 2.04 16.75
CA ARG A 490 -22.71 3.43 16.69
C ARG A 490 -21.56 4.39 16.45
N ASN A 491 -21.83 5.50 15.79
CA ASN A 491 -20.89 6.58 15.55
C ASN A 491 -19.62 6.15 14.80
N VAL A 492 -19.76 5.29 13.79
CA VAL A 492 -18.69 5.11 12.81
C VAL A 492 -18.55 6.41 12.03
N ARG A 493 -17.34 6.96 12.00
CA ARG A 493 -17.01 8.16 11.24
C ARG A 493 -15.71 7.94 10.48
N VAL A 494 -15.73 8.17 9.20
CA VAL A 494 -14.58 8.19 8.30
C VAL A 494 -14.46 9.57 7.71
N ALA A 495 -13.36 10.26 8.01
CA ALA A 495 -13.11 11.62 7.56
C ALA A 495 -11.74 11.74 6.92
N TYR A 496 -11.57 12.65 5.99
CA TYR A 496 -10.26 13.03 5.49
C TYR A 496 -9.65 14.13 6.39
N GLY A 497 -8.42 13.90 6.86
CA GLY A 497 -7.68 14.86 7.67
C GLY A 497 -7.51 16.23 7.03
N PRO A 498 -7.19 16.35 5.71
CA PRO A 498 -7.00 17.65 5.07
C PRO A 498 -8.26 18.51 4.92
N SER A 499 -9.42 17.90 4.72
CA SER A 499 -10.68 18.60 4.40
C SER A 499 -11.75 18.51 5.48
N ASN A 500 -11.61 17.57 6.42
CA ASN A 500 -12.65 17.18 7.39
C ASN A 500 -13.97 16.67 6.78
N VAL A 501 -14.03 16.54 5.47
CA VAL A 501 -15.18 15.95 4.77
C VAL A 501 -15.31 14.49 5.20
N HIS A 502 -16.53 14.02 5.44
CA HIS A 502 -16.73 12.73 6.09
C HIS A 502 -17.99 11.99 5.63
N VAL A 503 -17.95 10.70 5.87
CA VAL A 503 -19.11 9.80 5.94
C VAL A 503 -19.20 9.24 7.34
N ALA A 504 -20.40 9.18 7.90
CA ALA A 504 -20.65 8.57 9.19
C ALA A 504 -21.92 7.74 9.15
N TYR A 505 -21.98 6.72 10.00
CA TYR A 505 -23.17 5.88 10.10
C TYR A 505 -23.28 5.20 11.47
N ASP A 506 -24.52 4.74 11.76
CA ASP A 506 -24.82 3.74 12.79
C ASP A 506 -25.31 2.48 12.09
N PHE A 507 -24.83 1.32 12.53
CA PHE A 507 -25.17 0.00 11.98
C PHE A 507 -25.84 -0.85 13.04
N ARG A 508 -26.92 -1.56 12.64
CA ARG A 508 -27.57 -2.56 13.48
C ARG A 508 -28.08 -3.72 12.63
N HIS A 509 -27.73 -4.92 13.03
CA HIS A 509 -28.30 -6.17 12.58
C HIS A 509 -29.19 -6.75 13.70
N ASP A 510 -30.41 -7.10 13.38
CA ASP A 510 -31.37 -7.73 14.29
C ASP A 510 -31.86 -9.03 13.67
N ALA A 511 -31.20 -10.13 14.09
CA ALA A 511 -31.51 -11.47 13.57
C ALA A 511 -32.93 -11.93 13.94
N ALA A 512 -33.52 -11.45 15.06
CA ALA A 512 -34.84 -11.86 15.48
C ALA A 512 -35.96 -11.25 14.61
N SER A 513 -35.72 -10.04 14.09
CA SER A 513 -36.63 -9.36 13.15
C SER A 513 -36.19 -9.46 11.69
N GLU A 514 -35.10 -10.20 11.42
CA GLU A 514 -34.53 -10.40 10.08
C GLU A 514 -34.25 -9.06 9.37
N THR A 515 -33.63 -8.12 10.08
CA THR A 515 -33.38 -6.78 9.55
C THR A 515 -31.96 -6.29 9.74
N ILE A 516 -31.45 -5.56 8.75
CA ILE A 516 -30.23 -4.78 8.83
C ILE A 516 -30.59 -3.30 8.64
N THR A 517 -30.16 -2.45 9.55
CA THR A 517 -30.42 -1.00 9.51
C THR A 517 -29.09 -0.24 9.46
N LEU A 518 -28.97 0.67 8.50
CA LEU A 518 -27.84 1.58 8.33
C LEU A 518 -28.36 3.02 8.33
N ALA A 519 -28.02 3.79 9.38
CA ALA A 519 -28.35 5.20 9.47
C ALA A 519 -27.14 6.04 9.04
N LEU A 520 -27.18 6.54 7.80
CA LEU A 520 -26.15 7.32 7.15
C LEU A 520 -26.24 8.81 7.48
N ARG A 521 -25.09 9.47 7.53
CA ARG A 521 -24.94 10.93 7.61
C ARG A 521 -23.57 11.36 7.09
N GLY A 522 -23.46 12.58 6.66
CA GLY A 522 -22.16 13.14 6.22
C GLY A 522 -22.30 14.03 5.00
N ASP A 523 -21.18 14.22 4.32
CA ASP A 523 -21.01 15.21 3.25
C ASP A 523 -21.15 14.62 1.85
N ALA A 524 -21.44 13.33 1.72
CA ALA A 524 -21.64 12.69 0.42
C ALA A 524 -22.81 13.29 -0.35
N GLU A 525 -22.67 13.43 -1.66
CA GLU A 525 -23.74 13.82 -2.58
C GLU A 525 -24.66 12.64 -2.88
N ARG A 526 -24.09 11.41 -2.87
CA ARG A 526 -24.80 10.14 -3.01
C ARG A 526 -24.05 8.98 -2.38
N TYR A 527 -24.79 7.94 -2.03
CA TYR A 527 -24.26 6.70 -1.52
C TYR A 527 -24.66 5.51 -2.40
N ASP A 528 -23.76 4.54 -2.58
CA ASP A 528 -24.09 3.17 -2.93
C ASP A 528 -23.98 2.32 -1.66
N VAL A 529 -25.06 1.67 -1.28
CA VAL A 529 -25.13 0.89 -0.04
C VAL A 529 -25.12 -0.59 -0.36
N ARG A 530 -24.27 -1.34 0.33
CA ARG A 530 -24.14 -2.79 0.18
C ARG A 530 -24.23 -3.43 1.57
N LEU A 531 -25.31 -4.11 1.87
CA LEU A 531 -25.54 -4.75 3.16
C LEU A 531 -25.23 -6.25 3.06
N LEU A 532 -24.21 -6.71 3.80
CA LEU A 532 -23.86 -8.13 3.87
C LEU A 532 -25.00 -8.92 4.49
N LEU A 533 -25.59 -9.82 3.71
CA LEU A 533 -26.69 -10.67 4.12
C LEU A 533 -26.17 -11.90 4.88
N PRO A 534 -26.88 -12.38 5.92
CA PRO A 534 -26.57 -13.65 6.54
C PRO A 534 -26.87 -14.82 5.58
N GLU A 535 -26.30 -15.98 5.82
CA GLU A 535 -26.53 -17.19 5.00
C GLU A 535 -28.00 -17.59 4.92
N SER A 536 -28.76 -17.32 6.00
CA SER A 536 -30.20 -17.62 6.09
C SER A 536 -31.08 -16.74 5.22
N ALA A 537 -30.56 -15.60 4.71
CA ALA A 537 -31.35 -14.67 3.90
C ALA A 537 -31.80 -15.31 2.58
N GLY A 538 -33.04 -15.03 2.17
CA GLY A 538 -33.58 -15.40 0.86
C GLY A 538 -33.04 -14.51 -0.28
N ASP A 539 -33.42 -14.87 -1.51
CA ASP A 539 -33.15 -14.03 -2.70
C ASP A 539 -34.23 -12.90 -2.85
N ASP A 540 -35.27 -12.94 -2.03
CA ASP A 540 -36.36 -11.99 -1.96
C ASP A 540 -36.15 -10.87 -0.93
N ALA A 541 -34.88 -10.65 -0.51
CA ALA A 541 -34.54 -9.57 0.40
C ALA A 541 -34.91 -8.20 -0.19
N GLU A 542 -35.59 -7.37 0.61
CA GLU A 542 -36.11 -6.06 0.22
C GLU A 542 -35.37 -4.92 0.94
N ALA A 543 -35.36 -3.74 0.32
CA ALA A 543 -34.83 -2.54 0.91
C ALA A 543 -35.84 -1.40 1.01
N THR A 544 -35.67 -0.57 2.03
CA THR A 544 -36.31 0.74 2.13
C THR A 544 -35.29 1.83 2.38
N VAL A 545 -35.53 3.03 1.84
CA VAL A 545 -34.80 4.26 2.18
C VAL A 545 -35.81 5.20 2.85
N ASN A 546 -35.54 5.58 4.10
CA ASN A 546 -36.42 6.43 4.93
C ASN A 546 -37.84 5.88 5.06
N GLY A 547 -38.01 4.54 5.06
CA GLY A 547 -39.27 3.87 5.16
C GLY A 547 -40.03 3.71 3.84
N HIS A 548 -39.53 4.21 2.74
CA HIS A 548 -40.08 4.03 1.39
C HIS A 548 -39.37 2.88 0.68
N ALA A 549 -40.15 1.98 0.06
CA ALA A 549 -39.57 0.90 -0.74
C ALA A 549 -38.69 1.48 -1.86
N THR A 550 -37.57 0.82 -2.13
CA THR A 550 -36.60 1.23 -3.15
C THR A 550 -36.15 0.03 -3.97
N ASP A 551 -35.67 0.29 -5.17
CA ASP A 551 -35.07 -0.75 -5.99
C ASP A 551 -33.80 -1.26 -5.32
N ALA A 552 -33.71 -2.57 -5.20
CA ALA A 552 -32.57 -3.26 -4.63
C ALA A 552 -32.32 -4.58 -5.36
N ARG A 553 -31.07 -5.05 -5.35
CA ARG A 553 -30.77 -6.36 -5.92
C ARG A 553 -29.86 -7.16 -4.97
N VAL A 554 -30.04 -8.45 -4.94
CA VAL A 554 -29.10 -9.35 -4.28
C VAL A 554 -27.93 -9.63 -5.24
N GLU A 555 -26.73 -9.34 -4.79
CA GLU A 555 -25.50 -9.61 -5.52
C GLU A 555 -24.71 -10.69 -4.78
N GLN A 556 -24.36 -11.75 -5.47
CA GLN A 556 -23.49 -12.81 -4.97
C GLN A 556 -22.05 -12.53 -5.39
N VAL A 557 -21.16 -12.25 -4.42
CA VAL A 557 -19.73 -12.06 -4.66
C VAL A 557 -19.05 -13.41 -4.82
N ARG A 558 -19.42 -14.39 -3.98
CA ARG A 558 -19.03 -15.81 -4.03
C ARG A 558 -20.04 -16.66 -3.25
N PRO A 559 -19.98 -18.01 -3.34
CA PRO A 559 -20.79 -18.85 -2.46
C PRO A 559 -20.57 -18.49 -0.99
N GLY A 560 -21.66 -18.20 -0.28
CA GLY A 560 -21.64 -17.79 1.14
C GLY A 560 -21.44 -16.28 1.37
N SER A 561 -21.20 -15.47 0.33
CA SER A 561 -21.08 -14.01 0.46
C SER A 561 -22.06 -13.33 -0.48
N ARG A 562 -23.12 -12.77 0.07
CA ARG A 562 -24.21 -12.09 -0.67
C ARG A 562 -24.49 -10.72 -0.06
N TYR A 563 -24.79 -9.76 -0.90
CA TYR A 563 -25.11 -8.40 -0.49
C TYR A 563 -26.46 -7.94 -1.07
N LEU A 564 -27.25 -7.26 -0.25
CA LEU A 564 -28.34 -6.44 -0.76
C LEU A 564 -27.77 -5.08 -1.17
N VAL A 565 -27.89 -4.74 -2.45
CA VAL A 565 -27.29 -3.53 -3.05
C VAL A 565 -28.40 -2.53 -3.37
N VAL A 566 -28.23 -1.31 -2.87
CA VAL A 566 -29.07 -0.14 -3.13
C VAL A 566 -28.17 0.95 -3.69
N GLU A 567 -28.36 1.30 -4.95
CA GLU A 567 -27.55 2.31 -5.65
C GLU A 567 -28.21 3.69 -5.62
N ASP A 568 -27.42 4.73 -5.81
CA ASP A 568 -27.84 6.13 -5.94
C ASP A 568 -28.72 6.64 -4.77
N VAL A 569 -28.48 6.18 -3.54
CA VAL A 569 -29.13 6.72 -2.34
C VAL A 569 -28.70 8.19 -2.19
N PRO A 570 -29.66 9.14 -2.06
CA PRO A 570 -29.34 10.57 -1.93
C PRO A 570 -28.35 10.86 -0.79
N GLY A 571 -27.57 11.93 -0.93
CA GLY A 571 -26.65 12.37 0.11
C GLY A 571 -27.33 12.87 1.39
N GLY A 572 -26.53 13.24 2.37
CA GLY A 572 -26.98 13.73 3.66
C GLY A 572 -27.46 12.62 4.61
N GLN A 573 -28.53 12.88 5.37
CA GLN A 573 -29.03 11.94 6.37
C GLN A 573 -30.05 10.98 5.74
N GLN A 574 -29.74 9.68 5.77
CA GLN A 574 -30.57 8.63 5.21
C GLN A 574 -30.64 7.43 6.16
N THR A 575 -31.74 6.69 6.12
CA THR A 575 -31.85 5.40 6.80
C THR A 575 -32.17 4.33 5.75
N VAL A 576 -31.21 3.44 5.52
CA VAL A 576 -31.39 2.27 4.65
C VAL A 576 -31.68 1.07 5.54
N ARG A 577 -32.75 0.35 5.25
CA ARG A 577 -33.14 -0.86 5.98
C ARG A 577 -33.35 -2.01 5.00
N ALA A 578 -32.64 -3.10 5.22
CA ALA A 578 -32.88 -4.38 4.60
C ALA A 578 -33.81 -5.23 5.46
N ARG A 579 -34.68 -6.01 4.81
CA ARG A 579 -35.43 -7.14 5.39
C ARG A 579 -35.12 -8.35 4.53
N TYR A 580 -34.77 -9.48 5.16
CA TYR A 580 -34.34 -10.70 4.46
C TYR A 580 -35.07 -11.93 4.98
#